data_971ba1cb04e903b221fe60a00a3a4184
#
_entry.id   971ba1cb04e903b221fe60a00a3a4184
#
_cell.length_a   1.000
_cell.length_b   1.000
_cell.length_c   1.000
_cell.angle_alpha   90.00
_cell.angle_beta   90.00
_cell.angle_gamma   90.00
#
_symmetry.space_group_name_H-M   'P 1'
#
loop_
_entity.id
_entity.type
_entity.pdbx_description
1 polymer ?
#
loop_
_entity_poly.entity_id
_entity_poly.type
_entity_poly.pdbx_seq_one_letter_code
_entity_poly.pdbx_strand_id
1 'polypeptide(L)'
;MNTTNNKPVIKKEVNLTENALKSPIVGTAYLSPEPSAKKFIEEGQSVKIGQVLLIIEAMKTMNEITADKNGKVKKIFVKNESPVEFGEPLGLIE
;
A
#
# COMPACT_ATOMS: atom_id res chain seq x y z
N MET A 1 13.95 8.42 30.63
CA MET A 1 14.16 7.19 30.51
C MET A 1 13.33 6.48 29.54
N ASN A 2 12.11 6.30 29.78
CA ASN A 2 11.24 5.56 28.92
C ASN A 2 11.06 6.19 27.57
N THR A 3 11.11 7.48 27.50
CA THR A 3 10.91 8.16 26.25
C THR A 3 12.00 7.87 25.24
N THR A 4 13.22 7.64 25.72
CA THR A 4 14.28 7.36 24.80
C THR A 4 14.12 6.00 24.13
N ASN A 5 13.49 5.07 24.81
CA ASN A 5 13.29 3.76 24.25
C ASN A 5 12.26 3.76 23.14
N ASN A 6 11.31 4.67 23.22
CA ASN A 6 10.25 4.71 22.23
C ASN A 6 10.70 5.34 20.92
N LYS A 7 11.61 6.27 20.98
CA LYS A 7 12.03 6.99 19.80
C LYS A 7 12.56 6.11 18.67
N PRO A 8 13.43 5.14 18.93
CA PRO A 8 13.93 4.31 17.84
C PRO A 8 12.82 3.55 17.13
N VAL A 9 11.84 3.08 17.90
CA VAL A 9 10.74 2.33 17.31
C VAL A 9 9.92 3.22 16.38
N ILE A 10 9.65 4.44 16.84
CA ILE A 10 8.89 5.38 16.04
C ILE A 10 9.62 5.70 14.75
N LYS A 11 10.93 5.87 14.80
CA LYS A 11 11.71 6.15 13.61
C LYS A 11 11.62 5.01 12.60
N LYS A 12 11.63 3.77 13.07
CA LYS A 12 11.53 2.64 12.17
C LYS A 12 10.19 2.63 11.44
N GLU A 13 9.13 2.94 12.17
CA GLU A 13 7.81 2.97 11.55
C GLU A 13 7.71 4.07 10.51
N VAL A 14 8.27 5.23 10.82
CA VAL A 14 8.28 6.33 9.88
C VAL A 14 9.03 5.97 8.62
N ASN A 15 10.17 5.28 8.76
CA ASN A 15 10.96 4.89 7.60
C ASN A 15 10.19 3.91 6.72
N LEU A 16 9.45 2.99 7.30
CA LEU A 16 8.65 2.05 6.52
C LEU A 16 7.62 2.77 5.67
N THR A 17 6.91 3.72 6.28
CA THR A 17 5.88 4.45 5.54
C THR A 17 6.48 5.46 4.57
N GLU A 18 7.67 5.95 4.88
CA GLU A 18 8.33 6.93 4.04
C GLU A 18 8.65 6.38 2.66
N ASN A 19 9.03 5.11 2.59
CA ASN A 19 9.40 4.48 1.32
C ASN A 19 8.23 3.74 0.67
N ALA A 20 7.06 3.81 1.27
CA ALA A 20 5.90 3.11 0.75
C ALA A 20 5.33 3.81 -0.46
N LEU A 21 4.66 3.04 -1.31
CA LEU A 21 3.82 3.60 -2.35
C LEU A 21 2.68 4.33 -1.70
N LYS A 22 2.38 5.54 -2.17
CA LYS A 22 1.37 6.38 -1.56
C LYS A 22 0.21 6.59 -2.51
N SER A 23 -0.96 6.82 -1.95
CA SER A 23 -2.14 7.02 -2.76
C SER A 23 -2.08 8.38 -3.45
N PRO A 24 -2.27 8.42 -4.77
CA PRO A 24 -2.28 9.69 -5.51
C PRO A 24 -3.63 10.39 -5.45
N ILE A 25 -4.63 9.77 -4.82
CA ILE A 25 -5.99 10.29 -4.87
C ILE A 25 -6.76 9.83 -3.64
N VAL A 26 -7.79 10.59 -3.28
CA VAL A 26 -8.71 10.20 -2.21
C VAL A 26 -9.74 9.23 -2.79
N GLY A 27 -9.97 8.11 -2.11
CA GLY A 27 -10.94 7.14 -2.61
C GLY A 27 -11.03 5.94 -1.71
N THR A 28 -11.48 4.83 -2.28
CA THR A 28 -11.64 3.56 -1.57
C THR A 28 -10.71 2.53 -2.19
N ALA A 29 -9.91 1.86 -1.35
CA ALA A 29 -8.95 0.88 -1.82
C ALA A 29 -9.60 -0.49 -1.95
N TYR A 30 -9.30 -1.17 -3.05
CA TYR A 30 -9.74 -2.54 -3.28
C TYR A 30 -8.52 -3.39 -3.58
N LEU A 31 -8.37 -4.48 -2.84
CA LEU A 31 -7.22 -5.37 -2.99
C LEU A 31 -7.45 -6.47 -4.00
N SER A 32 -8.65 -6.58 -4.53
CA SER A 32 -8.99 -7.54 -5.56
C SER A 32 -9.92 -6.89 -6.57
N PRO A 33 -10.03 -7.45 -7.79
CA PRO A 33 -10.89 -6.85 -8.81
C PRO A 33 -12.36 -6.91 -8.47
N GLU A 34 -12.77 -7.89 -7.67
CA GLU A 34 -14.14 -8.01 -7.19
C GLU A 34 -14.12 -8.79 -5.89
N PRO A 35 -15.22 -8.69 -5.11
CA PRO A 35 -15.22 -9.25 -3.75
C PRO A 35 -14.86 -10.73 -3.66
N SER A 36 -15.27 -11.54 -4.64
CA SER A 36 -15.00 -12.97 -4.59
C SER A 36 -13.73 -13.38 -5.31
N ALA A 37 -13.01 -12.44 -5.89
CA ALA A 37 -11.81 -12.75 -6.65
C ALA A 37 -10.59 -12.79 -5.75
N LYS A 38 -9.52 -13.39 -6.26
CA LYS A 38 -8.25 -13.39 -5.54
C LYS A 38 -7.68 -11.99 -5.49
N LYS A 39 -6.93 -11.72 -4.46
CA LYS A 39 -6.21 -10.46 -4.35
C LYS A 39 -5.21 -10.33 -5.50
N PHE A 40 -4.96 -9.09 -5.90
CA PHE A 40 -3.96 -8.83 -6.92
C PHE A 40 -2.58 -9.29 -6.48
N ILE A 41 -2.25 -9.05 -5.21
CA ILE A 41 -0.95 -9.42 -4.66
C ILE A 41 -1.12 -9.82 -3.20
N GLU A 42 -0.10 -10.49 -2.66
CA GLU A 42 -0.04 -10.83 -1.25
C GLU A 42 1.34 -10.51 -0.72
N GLU A 43 1.43 -10.30 0.59
CA GLU A 43 2.71 -10.02 1.22
C GLU A 43 3.66 -11.18 0.98
N GLY A 44 4.90 -10.86 0.66
CA GLY A 44 5.91 -11.85 0.34
C GLY A 44 6.02 -12.20 -1.13
N GLN A 45 5.07 -11.76 -1.93
CA GLN A 45 5.05 -12.07 -3.35
C GLN A 45 6.01 -11.17 -4.13
N SER A 46 6.65 -11.74 -5.16
CA SER A 46 7.49 -10.94 -6.05
C SER A 46 6.63 -10.22 -7.06
N VAL A 47 6.97 -8.98 -7.34
CA VAL A 47 6.24 -8.16 -8.31
C VAL A 47 7.22 -7.51 -9.27
N LYS A 48 6.71 -7.13 -10.43
CA LYS A 48 7.50 -6.42 -11.43
C LYS A 48 6.90 -5.05 -11.66
N ILE A 49 7.75 -4.14 -12.10
CA ILE A 49 7.33 -2.78 -12.39
C ILE A 49 6.13 -2.81 -13.35
N GLY A 50 5.10 -2.03 -13.05
CA GLY A 50 3.89 -1.98 -13.85
C GLY A 50 2.82 -2.98 -13.47
N GLN A 51 3.13 -3.94 -12.59
CA GLN A 51 2.15 -4.91 -12.14
C GLN A 51 1.12 -4.25 -11.24
N VAL A 52 -0.17 -4.56 -11.43
CA VAL A 52 -1.23 -3.98 -10.62
C VAL A 52 -1.17 -4.53 -9.20
N LEU A 53 -1.18 -3.64 -8.24
CA LEU A 53 -1.11 -4.02 -6.82
C LEU A 53 -2.47 -3.91 -6.15
N LEU A 54 -3.20 -2.86 -6.48
CA LEU A 54 -4.54 -2.65 -5.95
C LEU A 54 -5.22 -1.58 -6.80
N ILE A 55 -6.49 -1.33 -6.49
CA ILE A 55 -7.28 -0.34 -7.22
C ILE A 55 -7.84 0.65 -6.21
N ILE A 56 -7.84 1.92 -6.59
CA ILE A 56 -8.51 2.93 -5.78
C ILE A 56 -9.66 3.50 -6.61
N GLU A 57 -10.86 3.35 -6.09
CA GLU A 57 -12.04 3.91 -6.73
C GLU A 57 -12.24 5.34 -6.23
N ALA A 58 -12.29 6.28 -7.15
CA ALA A 58 -12.49 7.68 -6.83
C ALA A 58 -13.33 8.31 -7.92
N MET A 59 -14.41 8.97 -7.52
CA MET A 59 -15.28 9.68 -8.45
C MET A 59 -15.76 8.78 -9.58
N LYS A 60 -16.18 7.57 -9.23
CA LYS A 60 -16.70 6.58 -10.18
C LYS A 60 -15.66 6.13 -11.19
N THR A 61 -14.40 6.33 -10.91
CA THR A 61 -13.30 5.90 -11.76
C THR A 61 -12.43 4.93 -10.98
N MET A 62 -12.03 3.85 -11.64
CA MET A 62 -11.14 2.86 -11.04
C MET A 62 -9.70 3.20 -11.43
N ASN A 63 -8.88 3.48 -10.44
CA ASN A 63 -7.50 3.87 -10.66
C ASN A 63 -6.58 2.73 -10.23
N GLU A 64 -5.87 2.15 -11.18
CA GLU A 64 -4.96 1.05 -10.87
C GLU A 64 -3.68 1.61 -10.27
N ILE A 65 -3.26 1.03 -9.16
CA ILE A 65 -2.00 1.37 -8.53
C ILE A 65 -1.02 0.26 -8.88
N THR A 66 0.08 0.62 -9.54
CA THR A 66 1.02 -0.35 -10.05
C THR A 66 2.35 -0.23 -9.34
N ALA A 67 3.13 -1.31 -9.40
CA ALA A 67 4.46 -1.32 -8.80
C ALA A 67 5.37 -0.36 -9.57
N ASP A 68 6.14 0.42 -8.82
CA ASP A 68 7.08 1.37 -9.42
C ASP A 68 8.48 0.80 -9.51
N LYS A 69 8.66 -0.45 -9.10
CA LYS A 69 9.94 -1.13 -9.19
C LYS A 69 9.73 -2.63 -9.06
N ASN A 70 10.75 -3.38 -9.43
CA ASN A 70 10.75 -4.83 -9.21
C ASN A 70 11.14 -5.10 -7.78
N GLY A 71 10.56 -6.13 -7.19
CA GLY A 71 10.90 -6.49 -5.82
C GLY A 71 9.86 -7.40 -5.21
N LYS A 72 9.85 -7.44 -3.88
CA LYS A 72 8.88 -8.22 -3.14
C LYS A 72 7.98 -7.30 -2.33
N VAL A 73 6.73 -7.70 -2.19
CA VAL A 73 5.77 -6.97 -1.36
C VAL A 73 6.11 -7.25 0.09
N LYS A 74 6.63 -6.25 0.77
CA LYS A 74 7.01 -6.40 2.17
C LYS A 74 5.81 -6.20 3.09
N LYS A 75 4.94 -5.26 2.74
CA LYS A 75 3.80 -4.97 3.58
C LYS A 75 2.70 -4.30 2.77
N ILE A 76 1.46 -4.59 3.14
CA ILE A 76 0.29 -3.91 2.62
C ILE A 76 -0.34 -3.16 3.78
N PHE A 77 -0.46 -1.85 3.65
CA PHE A 77 -0.89 -1.00 4.76
C PHE A 77 -2.40 -0.77 4.80
N VAL A 78 -3.11 -1.09 3.73
CA VAL A 78 -4.54 -0.82 3.66
C VAL A 78 -5.33 -2.11 3.64
N LYS A 79 -6.59 -2.02 4.03
CA LYS A 79 -7.51 -3.16 4.01
C LYS A 79 -8.42 -3.02 2.81
N ASN A 80 -8.97 -4.16 2.39
CA ASN A 80 -9.92 -4.17 1.28
C ASN A 80 -11.14 -3.33 1.64
N GLU A 81 -11.59 -2.53 0.67
CA GLU A 81 -12.77 -1.69 0.81
C GLU A 81 -12.64 -0.63 1.91
N SER A 82 -11.42 -0.17 2.15
CA SER A 82 -11.19 0.87 3.16
C SER A 82 -10.96 2.21 2.49
N PRO A 83 -11.36 3.29 3.15
CA PRO A 83 -11.10 4.63 2.61
C PRO A 83 -9.62 4.97 2.71
N VAL A 84 -9.12 5.66 1.70
CA VAL A 84 -7.74 6.14 1.72
C VAL A 84 -7.71 7.61 1.36
N GLU A 85 -6.72 8.31 1.89
CA GLU A 85 -6.53 9.72 1.63
C GLU A 85 -5.31 9.94 0.76
N PHE A 86 -5.25 11.10 0.14
CA PHE A 86 -4.09 11.45 -0.66
C PHE A 86 -2.82 11.33 0.18
N GLY A 87 -1.83 10.64 -0.36
CA GLY A 87 -0.57 10.49 0.34
C GLY A 87 -0.51 9.37 1.37
N GLU A 88 -1.62 8.68 1.58
CA GLU A 88 -1.65 7.60 2.55
C GLU A 88 -0.83 6.41 2.04
N PRO A 89 -0.01 5.77 2.90
CA PRO A 89 0.77 4.61 2.47
C PRO A 89 -0.11 3.45 2.07
N LEU A 90 0.19 2.84 0.95
CA LEU A 90 -0.58 1.71 0.43
C LEU A 90 0.16 0.40 0.59
N GLY A 91 1.43 0.38 0.25
CA GLY A 91 2.22 -0.83 0.33
C GLY A 91 3.70 -0.54 0.19
N LEU A 92 4.52 -1.47 0.62
CA LEU A 92 5.97 -1.34 0.55
C LEU A 92 6.54 -2.47 -0.28
N ILE A 93 7.35 -2.11 -1.27
CA ILE A 93 8.04 -3.05 -2.15
C ILE A 93 9.54 -2.87 -1.96
N GLU A 94 10.23 -3.98 -1.73
CA GLU A 94 11.69 -3.96 -1.58
C GLU A 94 12.37 -5.02 -2.39
#